data_a42b3071006431a9f056ed584c43294a
#
_entry.id   a42b3071006431a9f056ed584c43294a
#
_cell.length_a   1.000
_cell.length_b   1.000
_cell.length_c   1.000
_cell.angle_alpha   90.00
_cell.angle_beta   90.00
_cell.angle_gamma   90.00
#
_symmetry.space_group_name_H-M   'P 1'
#
loop_
_entity.id
_entity.type
_entity.pdbx_description
1 polymer ?
#
loop_
_entity_poly.entity_id
_entity_poly.type
_entity_poly.pdbx_seq_one_letter_code
_entity_poly.pdbx_strand_id
1 'polypeptide(L)'
;MTGVVVPSAGRTPGEVRADLERRGLALHSWGNGPGETYGWHDHPYRKTLVCLEGTIVFHTDDGDLLLTPGDVLELAAGTRHAATVGPTGVRCAEAST
;
A
#
# COMPACT_ATOMS: atom_id res chain seq x y z
N MET A 1 -15.79 -4.58 5.11
CA MET A 1 -14.57 -3.77 5.10
C MET A 1 -13.73 -4.15 3.91
N THR A 2 -13.24 -3.19 3.15
CA THR A 2 -12.65 -3.46 1.85
C THR A 2 -11.30 -2.80 1.67
N GLY A 3 -10.45 -3.47 0.86
CA GLY A 3 -9.26 -2.88 0.30
C GLY A 3 -9.44 -2.75 -1.20
N VAL A 4 -8.97 -1.65 -1.76
CA VAL A 4 -9.05 -1.36 -3.19
C VAL A 4 -7.68 -0.98 -3.72
N VAL A 5 -7.28 -1.61 -4.82
CA VAL A 5 -6.06 -1.22 -5.54
C VAL A 5 -6.45 -0.33 -6.72
N VAL A 6 -5.84 0.85 -6.77
CA VAL A 6 -5.92 1.73 -7.94
C VAL A 6 -4.62 1.53 -8.70
N PRO A 7 -4.66 0.93 -9.90
CA PRO A 7 -3.44 0.65 -10.67
C PRO A 7 -2.77 1.93 -11.14
N SER A 8 -1.46 1.85 -11.37
CA SER A 8 -0.65 3.00 -11.81
C SER A 8 -1.10 3.55 -13.16
N ALA A 9 -1.63 2.70 -14.03
CA ALA A 9 -2.06 3.06 -15.38
C ALA A 9 -0.95 3.73 -16.20
N GLY A 10 0.28 3.24 -16.06
CA GLY A 10 1.45 3.78 -16.76
C GLY A 10 2.10 5.00 -16.14
N ARG A 11 1.57 5.48 -14.99
CA ARG A 11 2.17 6.60 -14.26
C ARG A 11 3.35 6.09 -13.43
N THR A 12 4.38 6.92 -13.27
CA THR A 12 5.51 6.56 -12.39
C THR A 12 5.11 6.65 -10.93
N PRO A 13 5.79 5.92 -10.03
CA PRO A 13 5.53 6.05 -8.59
C PRO A 13 5.66 7.49 -8.08
N GLY A 14 6.64 8.24 -8.60
CA GLY A 14 6.81 9.65 -8.22
C GLY A 14 5.64 10.54 -8.64
N GLU A 15 5.09 10.30 -9.83
CA GLU A 15 3.90 11.02 -10.30
C GLU A 15 2.68 10.72 -9.43
N VAL A 16 2.49 9.46 -9.10
CA VAL A 16 1.37 9.03 -8.24
C VAL A 16 1.51 9.61 -6.84
N ARG A 17 2.72 9.54 -6.28
CA ARG A 17 3.00 10.13 -4.96
C ARG A 17 2.71 11.62 -4.93
N ALA A 18 3.20 12.36 -5.94
CA ALA A 18 2.96 13.79 -6.03
C ALA A 18 1.47 14.13 -6.13
N ASP A 19 0.70 13.32 -6.84
CA ASP A 19 -0.74 13.50 -6.93
C ASP A 19 -1.43 13.32 -5.59
N LEU A 20 -1.04 12.29 -4.82
CA LEU A 20 -1.59 12.08 -3.49
C LEU A 20 -1.24 13.24 -2.54
N GLU A 21 -0.03 13.76 -2.63
CA GLU A 21 0.39 14.93 -1.84
C GLU A 21 -0.41 16.17 -2.19
N ARG A 22 -0.69 16.39 -3.48
CA ARG A 22 -1.55 17.49 -3.93
C ARG A 22 -2.97 17.38 -3.40
N ARG A 23 -3.43 16.18 -3.10
CA ARG A 23 -4.75 15.95 -2.46
C ARG A 23 -4.73 16.20 -0.97
N GLY A 24 -3.59 16.61 -0.41
CA GLY A 24 -3.45 16.93 1.01
C GLY A 24 -3.02 15.78 1.90
N LEU A 25 -2.58 14.66 1.33
CA LEU A 25 -2.11 13.52 2.12
C LEU A 25 -0.67 13.74 2.58
N ALA A 26 -0.42 13.54 3.88
CA ALA A 26 0.91 13.59 4.47
C ALA A 26 1.51 12.19 4.43
N LEU A 27 2.36 11.92 3.43
CA LEU A 27 2.91 10.59 3.19
C LEU A 27 4.22 10.38 3.94
N HIS A 28 4.33 9.21 4.59
CA HIS A 28 5.54 8.75 5.26
C HIS A 28 6.09 7.52 4.54
N SER A 29 7.38 7.51 4.23
CA SER A 29 8.01 6.38 3.57
C SER A 29 8.43 5.31 4.57
N TRP A 30 8.31 4.05 4.16
CA TRP A 30 8.83 2.91 4.89
C TRP A 30 9.25 1.82 3.92
N GLY A 31 10.04 0.87 4.40
CA GLY A 31 10.48 -0.24 3.57
C GLY A 31 10.75 -1.49 4.39
N ASN A 32 10.71 -2.63 3.72
CA ASN A 32 11.00 -3.92 4.31
C ASN A 32 11.79 -4.79 3.34
N GLY A 33 12.55 -5.73 3.91
CA GLY A 33 13.37 -6.66 3.14
C GLY A 33 12.57 -7.78 2.49
N PRO A 34 13.23 -8.54 1.59
CA PRO A 34 12.58 -9.61 0.85
C PRO A 34 11.91 -10.63 1.77
N GLY A 35 10.67 -10.98 1.46
CA GLY A 35 9.92 -12.02 2.14
C GLY A 35 9.44 -11.69 3.55
N GLU A 36 9.68 -10.48 4.05
CA GLU A 36 9.17 -10.09 5.37
C GLU A 36 7.65 -10.10 5.38
N THR A 37 7.07 -10.36 6.56
CA THR A 37 5.62 -10.48 6.69
C THR A 37 5.10 -9.59 7.81
N TYR A 38 3.85 -9.16 7.64
CA TYR A 38 3.05 -8.51 8.67
C TYR A 38 1.88 -9.42 9.02
N GLY A 39 1.68 -9.67 10.31
CA GLY A 39 0.57 -10.50 10.78
C GLY A 39 -0.77 -9.79 10.62
N TRP A 40 -1.84 -10.57 10.75
CA TRP A 40 -3.21 -10.07 10.64
C TRP A 40 -3.51 -9.03 11.71
N HIS A 41 -4.00 -7.87 11.28
CA HIS A 41 -4.38 -6.77 12.16
C HIS A 41 -5.36 -5.84 11.43
N ASP A 42 -5.90 -4.87 12.15
CA ASP A 42 -6.69 -3.80 11.55
C ASP A 42 -6.32 -2.47 12.22
N HIS A 43 -6.85 -1.39 11.66
CA HIS A 43 -6.64 -0.05 12.18
C HIS A 43 -7.97 0.71 12.24
N PRO A 44 -8.17 1.58 13.25
CA PRO A 44 -9.38 2.38 13.35
C PRO A 44 -9.39 3.59 12.40
N TYR A 45 -8.44 3.68 11.48
CA TYR A 45 -8.30 4.76 10.52
C TYR A 45 -8.20 4.21 9.09
N ARG A 46 -8.47 5.08 8.11
CA ARG A 46 -8.25 4.76 6.70
C ARG A 46 -6.76 4.87 6.38
N LYS A 47 -6.27 3.94 5.60
CA LYS A 47 -4.89 3.94 5.12
C LYS A 47 -4.87 4.06 3.61
N THR A 48 -4.05 4.99 3.10
CA THR A 48 -3.76 5.13 1.67
C THR A 48 -2.25 5.00 1.51
N LEU A 49 -1.81 4.10 0.64
CA LEU A 49 -0.38 3.96 0.39
C LEU A 49 -0.08 3.74 -1.10
N VAL A 50 1.09 4.20 -1.52
CA VAL A 50 1.61 3.98 -2.86
C VAL A 50 2.86 3.12 -2.78
N CYS A 51 2.95 2.09 -3.64
CA CYS A 51 4.17 1.30 -3.77
C CYS A 51 5.18 2.10 -4.60
N LEU A 52 6.38 2.29 -4.07
CA LEU A 52 7.45 3.07 -4.73
C LEU A 52 8.44 2.17 -5.45
N GLU A 53 8.85 1.08 -4.79
CA GLU A 53 9.83 0.13 -5.32
C GLU A 53 9.48 -1.27 -4.83
N GLY A 54 9.81 -2.28 -5.64
CA GLY A 54 9.55 -3.68 -5.27
C GLY A 54 8.09 -4.04 -5.33
N THR A 55 7.71 -5.08 -4.58
CA THR A 55 6.32 -5.57 -4.58
C THR A 55 5.91 -6.00 -3.18
N ILE A 56 4.60 -5.99 -2.94
CA ILE A 56 4.01 -6.47 -1.70
C ILE A 56 2.61 -6.99 -2.00
N VAL A 57 2.22 -8.08 -1.32
CA VAL A 57 0.87 -8.59 -1.38
C VAL A 57 0.18 -8.30 -0.05
N PHE A 58 -0.94 -7.63 -0.10
CA PHE A 58 -1.80 -7.46 1.08
C PHE A 58 -2.87 -8.55 1.05
N HIS A 59 -2.95 -9.30 2.14
CA HIS A 59 -3.96 -10.34 2.33
C HIS A 59 -5.15 -9.75 3.04
N THR A 60 -6.33 -9.98 2.53
CA THR A 60 -7.59 -9.54 3.16
C THR A 60 -8.56 -10.71 3.22
N ASP A 61 -9.64 -10.56 3.97
CA ASP A 61 -10.68 -11.58 4.04
C ASP A 61 -11.35 -11.81 2.66
N ASP A 62 -11.24 -10.84 1.75
CA ASP A 62 -11.80 -10.93 0.39
C ASP A 62 -10.78 -11.39 -0.65
N GLY A 63 -9.54 -11.69 -0.25
CA GLY A 63 -8.50 -12.15 -1.14
C GLY A 63 -7.23 -11.31 -1.08
N ASP A 64 -6.29 -11.63 -1.94
CA ASP A 64 -4.97 -11.00 -1.99
C ASP A 64 -4.95 -9.83 -2.97
N LEU A 65 -4.23 -8.76 -2.57
CA LEU A 65 -4.06 -7.56 -3.36
C LEU A 65 -2.57 -7.34 -3.61
N LEU A 66 -2.13 -7.58 -4.84
CA LEU A 66 -0.73 -7.34 -5.23
C LEU A 66 -0.55 -5.86 -5.58
N LEU A 67 0.52 -5.26 -5.01
CA LEU A 67 0.96 -3.93 -5.38
C LEU A 67 2.31 -4.00 -6.07
N THR A 68 2.40 -3.33 -7.22
CA THR A 68 3.63 -3.08 -7.96
C THR A 68 3.88 -1.57 -8.01
N PRO A 69 5.08 -1.11 -8.42
CA PRO A 69 5.41 0.32 -8.37
C PRO A 69 4.37 1.22 -9.05
N GLY A 70 3.93 2.23 -8.34
CA GLY A 70 2.91 3.17 -8.79
C GLY A 70 1.47 2.82 -8.40
N ASP A 71 1.22 1.58 -7.97
CA ASP A 71 -0.11 1.18 -7.52
C ASP A 71 -0.42 1.78 -6.16
N VAL A 72 -1.67 2.18 -5.97
CA VAL A 72 -2.17 2.73 -4.71
C VAL A 72 -3.11 1.73 -4.05
N LEU A 73 -2.90 1.48 -2.76
CA LEU A 73 -3.83 0.70 -1.95
C LEU A 73 -4.63 1.64 -1.06
N GLU A 74 -5.92 1.46 -1.04
CA GLU A 74 -6.81 2.13 -0.09
C GLU A 74 -7.48 1.07 0.78
N LEU A 75 -7.24 1.16 2.08
CA LEU A 75 -7.87 0.31 3.09
C LEU A 75 -8.82 1.15 3.93
N ALA A 76 -10.11 0.80 3.91
CA ALA A 76 -11.08 1.43 4.80
C ALA A 76 -10.74 1.12 6.26
N ALA A 77 -11.13 2.01 7.17
CA ALA A 77 -10.98 1.76 8.61
C ALA A 77 -11.60 0.41 9.00
N GLY A 78 -10.90 -0.33 9.84
CA GLY A 78 -11.37 -1.63 10.31
C GLY A 78 -11.18 -2.79 9.34
N THR A 79 -10.56 -2.57 8.19
CA THR A 79 -10.27 -3.66 7.25
C THR A 79 -9.15 -4.55 7.80
N ARG A 80 -9.48 -5.80 8.07
CA ARG A 80 -8.52 -6.78 8.57
C ARG A 80 -7.58 -7.19 7.43
N HIS A 81 -6.27 -7.15 7.69
CA HIS A 81 -5.27 -7.45 6.66
C HIS A 81 -3.96 -7.95 7.23
N ALA A 82 -3.21 -8.61 6.38
CA ALA A 82 -1.83 -9.04 6.59
C ALA A 82 -1.04 -8.67 5.34
N ALA A 83 0.27 -8.91 5.32
CA ALA A 83 1.06 -8.62 4.14
C ALA A 83 2.27 -9.53 4.03
N THR A 84 2.70 -9.77 2.80
CA THR A 84 3.95 -10.48 2.47
C THR A 84 4.72 -9.66 1.45
N VAL A 85 5.94 -9.30 1.81
CA VAL A 85 6.84 -8.54 0.94
C VAL A 85 7.41 -9.44 -0.15
N GLY A 86 7.52 -8.92 -1.35
CA GLY A 86 8.03 -9.66 -2.51
C GLY A 86 9.52 -9.98 -2.44
N PRO A 87 10.03 -10.69 -3.46
CA PRO A 87 11.39 -11.27 -3.43
C PRO A 87 12.52 -10.25 -3.50
N THR A 88 12.24 -9.00 -3.84
CA THR A 88 13.24 -7.93 -3.90
C THR A 88 13.05 -6.88 -2.82
N GLY A 89 12.13 -7.09 -1.89
CA GLY A 89 11.78 -6.09 -0.90
C GLY A 89 10.72 -5.13 -1.39
N VAL A 90 10.38 -4.14 -0.59
CA VAL A 90 9.40 -3.11 -0.94
C VAL A 90 9.73 -1.78 -0.26
N ARG A 91 9.44 -0.69 -0.96
CA ARG A 91 9.35 0.66 -0.37
C ARG A 91 7.98 1.23 -0.71
N CYS A 92 7.35 1.79 0.29
CA CYS A 92 6.04 2.42 0.16
C CYS A 92 6.05 3.80 0.82
N ALA A 93 5.07 4.61 0.47
CA ALA A 93 4.74 5.83 1.20
C ALA A 93 3.26 5.76 1.57
N GLU A 94 2.93 6.11 2.81
CA GLU A 94 1.56 5.97 3.29
C GLU A 94 1.09 7.13 4.13
N ALA A 95 -0.23 7.32 4.15
CA ALA A 95 -0.92 8.26 5.00
C ALA A 95 -2.08 7.57 5.71
N SER A 96 -2.34 8.03 6.94
CA SER A 96 -3.47 7.57 7.74
C SER A 96 -4.47 8.72 7.89
N THR A 97 -5.69 8.46 7.60
CA THR A 97 -6.80 9.41 7.74
C THR A 97 -8.02 8.73 8.35
#